data_f248de19f905b6b65a79472632019734
#
_entry.id   f248de19f905b6b65a79472632019734
#
_cell.length_a   1.000
_cell.length_b   1.000
_cell.length_c   1.000
_cell.angle_alpha   90.00
_cell.angle_beta   90.00
_cell.angle_gamma   90.00
#
_symmetry.space_group_name_H-M   'P 1'
#
loop_
_entity.id
_entity.type
_entity.pdbx_description
1 polymer ?
#
loop_
_entity_poly.entity_id
_entity_poly.type
_entity_poly.pdbx_seq_one_letter_code
_entity_poly.pdbx_strand_id
1 'polypeptide(L)'
;VLEKIYNLGKIGIESLSDFAEELPLEDGLAIFLESGPNGLIFKDIGPVKKSPGGKSSKVFLYRKQRGNFSSSVSPTMKFLDESSVSRDPLERTFDVFLGFFDHPKISHIKDVLERNKEKIIEKLRNYDLKNRFLTISIDGKFPAEVPEILRAFEDKVTQKKTKGEAKCFLCGKEANSRLSDVFKFATFDKPGFTPFLSRKHPIQICGECRSVLEKARRVIDEKLSFSFFNNRILWIIPSVPNQDILESVIEKISEIKDTDKNSKLRSFARLERKIEDILSENEKAVYDFILIEKEQQAERIVLHIEEVSPTRVRQILDESDKTESQLKEDGFEISVNFSVIHKFFEDLDRYFNSLFSAVFSEGTFDKKLLLTLFLSKIRSDFFGNDTLLSAREAFATYVYLRRLNVLKGGASVLKGEDFFSRYPEFFDEPWKKAVFLEGVLANYLLYLQYVKRNSKAFTKKLKGLRLTKRDVEGLLPEIRAKIEAYGGMSESVAELFREATEAFLEAGNWSASPDEISFVFVSGLSLGKTFFKEVEVDESGEKQE
;
A
#
# COMPACT_ATOMS: atom_id res chain seq x y z
N VAL A 1 13.92 -9.56 -6.54
CA VAL A 1 13.54 -8.16 -6.21
C VAL A 1 14.60 -7.15 -6.59
N LEU A 2 15.85 -7.25 -6.13
CA LEU A 2 16.87 -6.23 -6.40
C LEU A 2 17.13 -6.04 -7.90
N GLU A 3 17.10 -7.11 -8.68
CA GLU A 3 17.23 -7.04 -10.14
C GLU A 3 16.02 -6.37 -10.78
N LYS A 4 14.79 -6.68 -10.33
CA LYS A 4 13.55 -6.02 -10.78
C LYS A 4 13.61 -4.52 -10.47
N ILE A 5 14.02 -4.13 -9.27
CA ILE A 5 14.23 -2.73 -8.89
C ILE A 5 15.32 -2.07 -9.76
N TYR A 6 16.41 -2.77 -10.03
CA TYR A 6 17.48 -2.27 -10.90
C TYR A 6 16.97 -1.99 -12.33
N ASN A 7 16.11 -2.87 -12.87
CA ASN A 7 15.52 -2.67 -14.18
C ASN A 7 14.60 -1.45 -14.25
N LEU A 8 13.86 -1.13 -13.17
CA LEU A 8 13.10 0.13 -13.07
C LEU A 8 14.01 1.37 -13.25
N GLY A 9 15.22 1.31 -12.68
CA GLY A 9 16.18 2.40 -12.79
C GLY A 9 16.80 2.57 -14.17
N LYS A 10 16.75 1.54 -15.01
CA LYS A 10 17.27 1.61 -16.39
C LYS A 10 16.33 2.32 -17.36
N ILE A 11 15.06 2.47 -17.03
CA ILE A 11 14.05 3.10 -17.90
C ILE A 11 14.49 4.52 -18.24
N GLY A 12 14.54 4.82 -19.56
CA GLY A 12 14.92 6.14 -20.07
C GLY A 12 16.35 6.59 -19.72
N ILE A 13 17.29 5.65 -19.50
CA ILE A 13 18.72 5.96 -19.43
C ILE A 13 19.34 5.76 -20.81
N GLU A 14 19.40 6.84 -21.59
CA GLU A 14 20.09 6.86 -22.87
C GLU A 14 21.53 7.39 -22.74
N SER A 15 21.77 8.25 -21.74
CA SER A 15 23.08 8.87 -21.48
C SER A 15 23.34 9.09 -19.99
N LEU A 16 24.59 9.40 -19.64
CA LEU A 16 24.99 9.71 -18.26
C LEU A 16 24.39 11.02 -17.73
N SER A 17 23.94 11.92 -18.60
CA SER A 17 23.16 13.11 -18.22
C SER A 17 21.79 12.74 -17.60
N ASP A 18 21.29 11.52 -17.85
CA ASP A 18 20.04 11.02 -17.25
C ASP A 18 20.17 10.72 -15.75
N PHE A 19 21.37 10.71 -15.20
CA PHE A 19 21.59 10.72 -13.75
C PHE A 19 21.35 12.08 -13.10
N ALA A 20 21.18 13.15 -13.89
CA ALA A 20 20.70 14.42 -13.38
C ALA A 20 19.23 14.32 -12.99
N GLU A 21 18.88 14.96 -11.88
CA GLU A 21 17.52 15.07 -11.39
C GLU A 21 16.83 16.30 -12.01
N GLU A 22 15.50 16.28 -12.07
CA GLU A 22 14.78 17.49 -12.42
C GLU A 22 15.03 18.59 -11.39
N LEU A 23 15.19 19.80 -11.88
CA LEU A 23 15.39 20.97 -11.04
C LEU A 23 14.06 21.30 -10.33
N PRO A 24 14.04 21.34 -8.99
CA PRO A 24 12.80 21.57 -8.26
C PRO A 24 12.39 23.04 -8.17
N LEU A 25 13.19 23.95 -8.76
CA LEU A 25 13.00 25.40 -8.74
C LEU A 25 12.92 25.93 -10.16
N GLU A 26 12.03 26.90 -10.39
CA GLU A 26 11.82 27.51 -11.73
C GLU A 26 12.85 28.58 -12.07
N ASP A 27 13.33 29.31 -11.07
CA ASP A 27 14.22 30.44 -11.22
C ASP A 27 15.62 30.12 -10.66
N GLY A 28 16.66 30.61 -11.32
CA GLY A 28 18.03 30.47 -10.89
C GLY A 28 18.92 31.63 -11.28
N LEU A 29 20.16 31.54 -10.86
CA LEU A 29 21.24 32.47 -11.23
C LEU A 29 22.38 31.67 -11.86
N ALA A 30 22.89 32.12 -13.01
CA ALA A 30 24.06 31.55 -13.63
C ALA A 30 25.27 32.49 -13.51
N ILE A 31 26.41 31.93 -13.16
CA ILE A 31 27.70 32.59 -13.25
C ILE A 31 28.19 32.41 -14.70
N PHE A 32 28.28 33.52 -15.44
CA PHE A 32 28.71 33.51 -16.83
C PHE A 32 30.23 33.61 -16.93
N LEU A 33 30.80 32.64 -17.61
CA LEU A 33 32.22 32.59 -17.96
C LEU A 33 32.36 32.62 -19.47
N GLU A 34 33.40 33.28 -19.96
CA GLU A 34 33.74 33.35 -21.40
C GLU A 34 35.16 32.94 -21.65
N SER A 35 35.40 32.30 -22.81
CA SER A 35 36.74 31.96 -23.27
C SER A 35 37.49 33.21 -23.74
N GLY A 36 38.63 33.51 -23.11
CA GLY A 36 39.51 34.59 -23.46
C GLY A 36 40.87 34.10 -23.96
N PRO A 37 41.76 35.01 -24.42
CA PRO A 37 43.08 34.64 -24.96
C PRO A 37 43.97 33.84 -23.99
N ASN A 38 43.80 34.07 -22.69
CA ASN A 38 44.61 33.45 -21.62
C ASN A 38 43.77 32.48 -20.73
N GLY A 39 42.66 31.91 -21.24
CA GLY A 39 41.79 31.01 -20.51
C GLY A 39 40.41 31.62 -20.20
N LEU A 40 39.66 30.98 -19.33
CA LEU A 40 38.30 31.44 -18.94
C LEU A 40 38.37 32.72 -18.14
N ILE A 41 37.38 33.61 -18.38
CA ILE A 41 37.23 34.92 -17.71
C ILE A 41 35.82 34.99 -17.12
N PHE A 42 35.71 35.50 -15.88
CA PHE A 42 34.41 35.81 -15.26
C PHE A 42 33.82 37.06 -15.92
N LYS A 43 32.58 36.96 -16.43
CA LYS A 43 31.89 38.06 -17.09
C LYS A 43 30.86 38.72 -16.17
N ASP A 44 29.84 37.96 -15.78
CA ASP A 44 28.73 38.50 -15.00
C ASP A 44 27.92 37.37 -14.31
N ILE A 45 26.90 37.78 -13.56
CA ILE A 45 25.87 36.91 -13.01
C ILE A 45 24.50 37.40 -13.49
N GLY A 46 23.64 36.47 -13.89
CA GLY A 46 22.30 36.83 -14.35
C GLY A 46 21.27 35.73 -14.16
N PRO A 47 19.99 36.11 -14.28
CA PRO A 47 18.89 35.18 -14.08
C PRO A 47 18.82 34.15 -15.22
N VAL A 48 18.44 32.93 -14.82
CA VAL A 48 18.16 31.81 -15.75
C VAL A 48 16.89 31.09 -15.32
N LYS A 49 16.16 30.54 -16.29
CA LYS A 49 14.95 29.74 -16.07
C LYS A 49 15.28 28.24 -16.10
N LYS A 50 14.46 27.42 -15.43
CA LYS A 50 14.56 25.96 -15.40
C LYS A 50 14.63 25.33 -16.78
N SER A 51 13.92 25.89 -17.76
CA SER A 51 13.88 25.40 -19.16
C SER A 51 14.42 26.47 -20.12
N PRO A 52 15.75 26.70 -20.16
CA PRO A 52 16.33 27.76 -20.96
C PRO A 52 16.16 27.44 -22.46
N GLY A 53 15.47 28.33 -23.19
CA GLY A 53 15.23 28.15 -24.63
C GLY A 53 14.42 26.89 -24.99
N GLY A 54 13.55 26.41 -24.08
CA GLY A 54 12.76 25.19 -24.27
C GLY A 54 13.52 23.88 -24.01
N LYS A 55 14.78 23.95 -23.57
CA LYS A 55 15.58 22.76 -23.22
C LYS A 55 15.12 22.15 -21.90
N SER A 56 15.32 20.82 -21.74
CA SER A 56 15.08 20.12 -20.49
C SER A 56 15.94 20.69 -19.34
N SER A 57 15.43 20.72 -18.12
CA SER A 57 16.18 21.12 -16.92
C SER A 57 17.42 20.27 -16.63
N LYS A 58 17.55 19.11 -17.26
CA LYS A 58 18.73 18.23 -17.17
C LYS A 58 20.00 18.86 -17.71
N VAL A 59 19.92 19.92 -18.54
CA VAL A 59 21.09 20.69 -19.00
C VAL A 59 21.91 21.28 -17.86
N PHE A 60 21.31 21.47 -16.70
CA PHE A 60 21.98 21.99 -15.50
C PHE A 60 22.71 20.92 -14.70
N LEU A 61 22.55 19.62 -15.01
CA LEU A 61 23.13 18.49 -14.26
C LEU A 61 22.85 18.56 -12.76
N TYR A 62 21.65 19.01 -12.38
CA TYR A 62 21.24 19.10 -10.98
C TYR A 62 21.16 17.71 -10.35
N ARG A 63 21.64 17.58 -9.12
CA ARG A 63 21.45 16.39 -8.29
C ARG A 63 21.31 16.79 -6.83
N LYS A 64 20.24 16.30 -6.18
CA LYS A 64 19.99 16.56 -4.77
C LYS A 64 21.09 15.92 -3.92
N GLN A 65 21.76 16.73 -3.15
CA GLN A 65 22.80 16.26 -2.23
C GLN A 65 22.18 15.60 -1.00
N ARG A 66 22.75 14.46 -0.58
CA ARG A 66 22.33 13.73 0.62
C ARG A 66 23.49 13.68 1.60
N GLY A 67 23.28 14.12 2.85
CA GLY A 67 24.29 14.08 3.93
C GLY A 67 24.98 15.41 4.21
N ASN A 68 26.07 15.39 4.99
CA ASN A 68 26.83 16.60 5.36
C ASN A 68 27.53 17.23 4.15
N PHE A 69 27.34 18.53 3.99
CA PHE A 69 27.71 19.32 2.82
C PHE A 69 29.11 19.93 2.98
N SER A 70 30.17 19.18 2.62
CA SER A 70 31.48 19.76 2.44
C SER A 70 31.80 20.17 0.99
N SER A 71 31.18 19.48 0.01
CA SER A 71 31.33 19.78 -1.42
C SER A 71 30.08 19.34 -2.19
N SER A 72 29.71 20.05 -3.27
CA SER A 72 28.64 19.63 -4.17
C SER A 72 29.04 18.46 -5.04
N VAL A 73 28.07 17.56 -5.35
CA VAL A 73 28.23 16.50 -6.37
C VAL A 73 27.75 16.97 -7.75
N SER A 74 27.21 18.17 -7.84
CA SER A 74 26.54 18.75 -9.01
C SER A 74 27.08 20.16 -9.29
N PRO A 75 27.21 20.57 -10.57
CA PRO A 75 27.52 21.94 -10.95
C PRO A 75 26.35 22.90 -10.77
N THR A 76 25.23 22.41 -10.23
CA THR A 76 24.03 23.19 -9.95
C THR A 76 23.48 22.80 -8.60
N MET A 77 23.16 23.80 -7.76
CA MET A 77 22.63 23.57 -6.43
C MET A 77 21.62 24.64 -6.01
N LYS A 78 20.79 24.34 -5.01
CA LYS A 78 19.96 25.34 -4.35
C LYS A 78 20.83 26.20 -3.43
N PHE A 79 20.45 27.46 -3.26
CA PHE A 79 21.00 28.25 -2.16
C PHE A 79 20.65 27.60 -0.82
N LEU A 80 21.61 27.57 0.09
CA LEU A 80 21.42 26.99 1.43
C LEU A 80 20.63 28.00 2.30
N ASP A 81 19.68 27.48 3.05
CA ASP A 81 18.93 28.29 4.00
C ASP A 81 19.80 28.74 5.19
N GLU A 82 19.39 29.80 5.88
CA GLU A 82 19.99 30.24 7.14
C GLU A 82 19.98 29.08 8.14
N SER A 83 21.15 28.57 8.45
CA SER A 83 21.31 27.54 9.48
C SER A 83 21.94 28.20 10.72
N SER A 84 21.72 27.61 11.88
CA SER A 84 22.24 28.03 13.21
C SER A 84 23.79 28.10 13.32
N VAL A 85 24.51 28.17 12.22
CA VAL A 85 25.98 28.22 12.13
C VAL A 85 26.42 29.62 11.77
N SER A 86 27.42 30.12 12.45
CA SER A 86 27.98 31.48 12.46
C SER A 86 28.61 32.01 11.15
N ARG A 87 28.42 31.36 9.99
CA ARG A 87 28.92 31.82 8.69
C ARG A 87 27.80 32.35 7.80
N ASP A 88 28.10 33.36 6.97
CA ASP A 88 27.22 33.85 5.92
C ASP A 88 26.72 32.70 5.04
N PRO A 89 25.37 32.46 4.94
CA PRO A 89 24.78 31.38 4.14
C PRO A 89 25.19 31.43 2.67
N LEU A 90 25.43 32.62 2.12
CA LEU A 90 25.85 32.80 0.74
C LEU A 90 27.29 32.33 0.53
N GLU A 91 28.23 32.72 1.42
CA GLU A 91 29.59 32.26 1.37
C GLU A 91 29.67 30.73 1.48
N ARG A 92 28.88 30.16 2.41
CA ARG A 92 28.83 28.72 2.56
C ARG A 92 28.25 28.02 1.32
N THR A 93 27.23 28.59 0.69
CA THR A 93 26.66 28.07 -0.55
C THR A 93 27.72 28.05 -1.64
N PHE A 94 28.46 29.15 -1.77
CA PHE A 94 29.49 29.27 -2.79
C PHE A 94 30.68 28.32 -2.56
N ASP A 95 31.11 28.14 -1.31
CA ASP A 95 32.18 27.19 -0.96
C ASP A 95 31.78 25.74 -1.27
N VAL A 96 30.54 25.37 -0.96
CA VAL A 96 30.00 24.04 -1.31
C VAL A 96 29.89 23.87 -2.83
N PHE A 97 29.46 24.92 -3.54
CA PHE A 97 29.39 24.95 -5.00
C PHE A 97 30.77 24.77 -5.65
N LEU A 98 31.79 25.51 -5.18
CA LEU A 98 33.16 25.38 -5.61
C LEU A 98 33.70 23.94 -5.46
N GLY A 99 33.28 23.23 -4.44
CA GLY A 99 33.67 21.85 -4.20
C GLY A 99 33.30 20.88 -5.33
N PHE A 100 32.35 21.21 -6.20
CA PHE A 100 32.10 20.44 -7.42
C PHE A 100 33.27 20.54 -8.39
N PHE A 101 33.87 21.73 -8.52
CA PHE A 101 34.95 22.01 -9.46
C PHE A 101 36.33 21.52 -8.95
N ASP A 102 36.37 20.91 -7.77
CA ASP A 102 37.54 20.24 -7.22
C ASP A 102 37.79 18.89 -7.90
N HIS A 103 37.91 18.92 -9.21
CA HIS A 103 38.13 17.77 -10.06
C HIS A 103 39.20 18.07 -11.11
N PRO A 104 40.21 17.18 -11.36
CA PRO A 104 41.34 17.45 -12.22
C PRO A 104 40.98 17.97 -13.62
N LYS A 105 39.87 17.48 -14.20
CA LYS A 105 39.45 17.86 -15.56
C LYS A 105 38.87 19.28 -15.66
N ILE A 106 38.45 19.89 -14.54
CA ILE A 106 37.77 21.18 -14.49
C ILE A 106 38.36 22.13 -13.44
N SER A 107 39.55 21.86 -12.95
CA SER A 107 40.24 22.70 -11.95
C SER A 107 40.47 24.14 -12.45
N HIS A 108 40.70 24.34 -13.76
CA HIS A 108 40.82 25.67 -14.36
C HIS A 108 39.54 26.52 -14.18
N ILE A 109 38.35 25.91 -14.16
CA ILE A 109 37.11 26.61 -13.87
C ILE A 109 37.11 27.04 -12.40
N LYS A 110 37.54 26.15 -11.49
CA LYS A 110 37.64 26.45 -10.06
C LYS A 110 38.56 27.66 -9.83
N ASP A 111 39.72 27.69 -10.46
CA ASP A 111 40.69 28.79 -10.31
C ASP A 111 40.10 30.14 -10.71
N VAL A 112 39.29 30.18 -11.76
CA VAL A 112 38.60 31.40 -12.19
C VAL A 112 37.52 31.83 -11.17
N LEU A 113 36.75 30.89 -10.68
CA LEU A 113 35.69 31.16 -9.69
C LEU A 113 36.28 31.62 -8.36
N GLU A 114 37.40 31.03 -7.90
CA GLU A 114 38.10 31.41 -6.67
C GLU A 114 38.72 32.80 -6.79
N ARG A 115 39.41 33.10 -7.88
CA ARG A 115 40.01 34.43 -8.13
C ARG A 115 38.97 35.54 -8.17
N ASN A 116 37.71 35.25 -8.53
CA ASN A 116 36.63 36.23 -8.60
C ASN A 116 35.62 36.08 -7.45
N LYS A 117 35.90 35.30 -6.41
CA LYS A 117 34.97 34.96 -5.33
C LYS A 117 34.29 36.19 -4.72
N GLU A 118 35.08 37.21 -4.34
CA GLU A 118 34.54 38.42 -3.72
C GLU A 118 33.55 39.15 -4.64
N LYS A 119 33.93 39.33 -5.93
CA LYS A 119 33.06 39.96 -6.94
C LYS A 119 31.79 39.17 -7.20
N ILE A 120 31.89 37.82 -7.21
CA ILE A 120 30.74 36.93 -7.42
C ILE A 120 29.79 37.06 -6.22
N ILE A 121 30.29 37.00 -5.00
CA ILE A 121 29.48 37.11 -3.78
C ILE A 121 28.80 38.48 -3.68
N GLU A 122 29.53 39.55 -3.97
CA GLU A 122 28.98 40.93 -4.00
C GLU A 122 27.83 41.05 -5.00
N LYS A 123 28.00 40.53 -6.22
CA LYS A 123 26.94 40.54 -7.23
C LYS A 123 25.76 39.66 -6.84
N LEU A 124 25.98 38.48 -6.24
CA LEU A 124 24.88 37.58 -5.77
C LEU A 124 24.04 38.24 -4.68
N ARG A 125 24.62 39.10 -3.82
CA ARG A 125 23.88 39.85 -2.78
C ARG A 125 22.85 40.83 -3.34
N ASN A 126 22.96 41.21 -4.61
CA ASN A 126 21.99 42.10 -5.27
C ASN A 126 20.73 41.39 -5.74
N TYR A 127 20.65 40.07 -5.59
CA TYR A 127 19.51 39.25 -6.00
C TYR A 127 18.77 38.67 -4.79
N ASP A 128 17.46 38.52 -4.90
CA ASP A 128 16.70 37.64 -3.99
C ASP A 128 17.08 36.20 -4.25
N LEU A 129 17.72 35.55 -3.28
CA LEU A 129 18.24 34.17 -3.40
C LEU A 129 17.21 33.11 -2.98
N LYS A 130 16.09 33.55 -2.39
CA LYS A 130 15.07 32.63 -1.90
C LYS A 130 14.41 31.88 -3.06
N ASN A 131 14.29 30.56 -2.92
CA ASN A 131 13.72 29.69 -3.93
C ASN A 131 14.42 29.75 -5.31
N ARG A 132 15.73 30.01 -5.33
CA ARG A 132 16.55 29.99 -6.54
C ARG A 132 17.64 28.92 -6.49
N PHE A 133 18.12 28.56 -7.68
CA PHE A 133 19.31 27.71 -7.82
C PHE A 133 20.50 28.53 -8.36
N LEU A 134 21.71 28.02 -8.08
CA LEU A 134 22.98 28.53 -8.61
C LEU A 134 23.55 27.53 -9.59
N THR A 135 24.03 28.03 -10.75
CA THR A 135 24.69 27.21 -11.79
C THR A 135 25.79 28.01 -12.48
N ILE A 136 26.44 27.44 -13.51
CA ILE A 136 27.38 28.17 -14.38
C ILE A 136 26.93 28.08 -15.84
N SER A 137 27.43 29.00 -16.65
CA SER A 137 27.36 28.95 -18.11
C SER A 137 28.73 29.35 -18.69
N ILE A 138 29.23 28.59 -19.65
CA ILE A 138 30.49 28.85 -20.34
C ILE A 138 30.18 29.07 -21.83
N ASP A 139 30.52 30.26 -22.34
CA ASP A 139 30.22 30.64 -23.74
C ASP A 139 28.77 30.40 -24.14
N GLY A 140 27.83 30.67 -23.22
CA GLY A 140 26.41 30.46 -23.41
C GLY A 140 25.93 29.02 -23.31
N LYS A 141 26.81 28.05 -23.03
CA LYS A 141 26.49 26.62 -22.81
C LYS A 141 26.29 26.31 -21.34
N PHE A 142 25.30 25.53 -21.03
CA PHE A 142 25.03 25.04 -19.68
C PHE A 142 25.82 23.75 -19.37
N PRO A 143 25.89 23.31 -18.10
CA PRO A 143 26.80 22.25 -17.66
C PRO A 143 26.76 20.96 -18.48
N ALA A 144 25.61 20.45 -18.90
CA ALA A 144 25.53 19.22 -19.71
C ALA A 144 26.07 19.39 -21.14
N GLU A 145 26.11 20.62 -21.63
CA GLU A 145 26.58 20.97 -22.98
C GLU A 145 28.12 21.20 -23.02
N VAL A 146 28.77 21.19 -21.84
CA VAL A 146 30.22 21.34 -21.69
C VAL A 146 30.83 19.96 -21.40
N PRO A 147 31.54 19.33 -22.36
CA PRO A 147 32.00 17.94 -22.24
C PRO A 147 32.85 17.66 -20.99
N GLU A 148 33.64 18.61 -20.56
CA GLU A 148 34.52 18.46 -19.39
C GLU A 148 33.73 18.45 -18.09
N ILE A 149 32.67 19.28 -17.98
CA ILE A 149 31.78 19.33 -16.84
C ILE A 149 30.91 18.07 -16.78
N LEU A 150 30.40 17.63 -17.93
CA LEU A 150 29.63 16.39 -18.02
C LEU A 150 30.48 15.20 -17.53
N ARG A 151 31.71 15.05 -18.00
CA ARG A 151 32.62 13.98 -17.56
C ARG A 151 32.97 14.08 -16.08
N ALA A 152 33.20 15.30 -15.56
CA ALA A 152 33.43 15.49 -14.13
C ALA A 152 32.21 15.13 -13.28
N PHE A 153 31.02 15.43 -13.76
CA PHE A 153 29.77 15.03 -13.12
C PHE A 153 29.62 13.50 -13.10
N GLU A 154 29.88 12.85 -14.23
CA GLU A 154 29.90 11.40 -14.36
C GLU A 154 30.86 10.75 -13.36
N ASP A 155 32.13 11.24 -13.35
CA ASP A 155 33.16 10.75 -12.44
C ASP A 155 32.72 10.93 -10.96
N LYS A 156 32.11 12.06 -10.58
CA LYS A 156 31.65 12.31 -9.21
C LYS A 156 30.43 11.49 -8.81
N VAL A 157 29.51 11.27 -9.74
CA VAL A 157 28.34 10.42 -9.51
C VAL A 157 28.75 8.96 -9.36
N THR A 158 29.75 8.52 -10.10
CA THR A 158 30.27 7.15 -10.08
C THR A 158 31.46 6.94 -9.13
N GLN A 159 31.96 8.01 -8.46
CA GLN A 159 33.20 8.00 -7.65
C GLN A 159 33.18 6.97 -6.51
N LYS A 160 34.36 6.36 -6.31
CA LYS A 160 34.67 5.37 -5.28
C LYS A 160 34.62 5.97 -3.86
N LYS A 161 33.69 5.48 -3.03
CA LYS A 161 33.62 5.84 -1.60
C LYS A 161 34.34 4.85 -0.67
N THR A 162 34.69 3.66 -1.17
CA THR A 162 35.36 2.62 -0.39
C THR A 162 36.52 2.00 -1.20
N LYS A 163 37.68 1.88 -0.60
CA LYS A 163 38.76 1.02 -1.10
C LYS A 163 38.49 -0.41 -0.64
N GLY A 164 38.21 -1.34 -1.55
CA GLY A 164 38.00 -2.74 -1.22
C GLY A 164 38.00 -3.62 -2.46
N GLU A 165 38.46 -4.86 -2.32
CA GLU A 165 38.53 -5.89 -3.37
C GLU A 165 37.16 -6.52 -3.67
N ALA A 166 36.06 -5.96 -3.17
CA ALA A 166 34.73 -6.53 -3.32
C ALA A 166 34.17 -6.27 -4.73
N LYS A 167 33.48 -7.26 -5.27
CA LYS A 167 32.76 -7.16 -6.54
C LYS A 167 31.33 -6.66 -6.35
N CYS A 168 30.86 -5.89 -7.31
CA CYS A 168 29.48 -5.44 -7.37
C CYS A 168 28.53 -6.63 -7.51
N PHE A 169 27.54 -6.72 -6.61
CA PHE A 169 26.56 -7.80 -6.62
C PHE A 169 25.73 -7.85 -7.92
N LEU A 170 25.51 -6.69 -8.57
CA LEU A 170 24.66 -6.60 -9.77
C LEU A 170 25.42 -6.83 -11.09
N CYS A 171 26.63 -6.31 -11.22
CA CYS A 171 27.34 -6.34 -12.51
C CYS A 171 28.73 -6.98 -12.46
N GLY A 172 29.22 -7.40 -11.29
CA GLY A 172 30.54 -8.02 -11.12
C GLY A 172 31.76 -7.07 -11.21
N LYS A 173 31.55 -5.78 -11.55
CA LYS A 173 32.62 -4.77 -11.56
C LYS A 173 33.12 -4.50 -10.13
N GLU A 174 34.24 -3.78 -10.00
CA GLU A 174 34.76 -3.35 -8.70
C GLU A 174 33.71 -2.53 -7.94
N ALA A 175 33.38 -2.92 -6.71
CA ALA A 175 32.39 -2.24 -5.86
C ALA A 175 33.05 -1.10 -5.06
N ASN A 176 32.32 0.00 -4.89
CA ASN A 176 32.77 1.20 -4.21
C ASN A 176 31.68 1.89 -3.38
N SER A 177 30.52 1.27 -3.26
CA SER A 177 29.36 1.74 -2.53
C SER A 177 28.61 0.56 -1.90
N ARG A 178 27.66 0.83 -1.02
CA ARG A 178 26.84 -0.17 -0.34
C ARG A 178 25.38 -0.02 -0.73
N LEU A 179 24.63 -1.11 -0.78
CA LEU A 179 23.19 -1.07 -1.05
C LEU A 179 22.44 -0.23 0.01
N SER A 180 22.92 -0.23 1.26
CA SER A 180 22.39 0.61 2.36
C SER A 180 22.52 2.12 2.13
N ASP A 181 23.35 2.56 1.20
CA ASP A 181 23.42 3.97 0.81
C ASP A 181 22.16 4.42 0.06
N VAL A 182 21.46 3.48 -0.59
CA VAL A 182 20.22 3.72 -1.36
C VAL A 182 18.99 3.28 -0.57
N PHE A 183 19.00 2.07 0.02
CA PHE A 183 17.87 1.47 0.71
C PHE A 183 18.20 1.26 2.18
N LYS A 184 17.47 1.95 3.07
CA LYS A 184 17.72 1.94 4.51
C LYS A 184 17.36 0.62 5.21
N PHE A 185 16.60 -0.26 4.56
CA PHE A 185 16.35 -1.61 5.05
C PHE A 185 17.55 -2.57 4.83
N ALA A 186 18.49 -2.22 3.97
CA ALA A 186 19.69 -3.02 3.70
C ALA A 186 20.84 -2.76 4.69
N THR A 187 20.52 -2.34 5.93
CA THR A 187 21.50 -2.11 7.01
C THR A 187 21.71 -3.38 7.85
N PHE A 188 22.88 -3.47 8.50
CA PHE A 188 23.30 -4.68 9.24
C PHE A 188 22.59 -4.95 10.57
N ASP A 189 22.10 -3.90 11.18
CA ASP A 189 21.45 -3.90 12.48
C ASP A 189 20.04 -4.51 12.44
N LYS A 190 19.54 -4.84 11.22
CA LYS A 190 18.23 -5.44 11.00
C LYS A 190 18.33 -6.87 10.46
N PRO A 191 18.35 -7.89 11.34
CA PRO A 191 18.66 -9.27 10.95
C PRO A 191 17.62 -9.97 10.08
N GLY A 192 16.47 -9.34 9.79
CA GLY A 192 15.38 -9.95 9.01
C GLY A 192 15.61 -9.99 7.51
N PHE A 193 16.58 -9.26 6.95
CA PHE A 193 16.70 -9.12 5.50
C PHE A 193 17.47 -10.27 4.84
N THR A 194 18.50 -10.81 5.49
CA THR A 194 19.22 -12.00 5.01
C THR A 194 19.91 -12.72 6.16
N PRO A 195 19.51 -13.94 6.50
CA PRO A 195 20.18 -14.76 7.50
C PRO A 195 21.62 -15.16 7.12
N PHE A 196 22.00 -14.96 5.85
CA PHE A 196 23.30 -15.35 5.28
C PHE A 196 24.32 -14.21 5.18
N LEU A 197 23.91 -12.92 5.37
CA LEU A 197 24.84 -11.81 5.34
C LEU A 197 25.33 -11.48 6.74
N SER A 198 26.58 -11.78 7.00
CA SER A 198 27.23 -11.36 8.25
C SER A 198 27.49 -9.85 8.24
N ARG A 199 27.67 -9.24 9.44
CA ARG A 199 28.06 -7.83 9.57
C ARG A 199 29.33 -7.46 8.78
N LYS A 200 30.14 -8.45 8.39
CA LYS A 200 31.41 -8.26 7.67
C LYS A 200 31.24 -8.14 6.14
N HIS A 201 30.09 -8.56 5.58
CA HIS A 201 29.88 -8.60 4.13
C HIS A 201 28.58 -7.88 3.71
N PRO A 202 28.56 -6.54 3.70
CA PRO A 202 27.43 -5.77 3.16
C PRO A 202 27.24 -6.09 1.67
N ILE A 203 26.02 -5.97 1.16
CA ILE A 203 25.80 -6.00 -0.28
C ILE A 203 26.51 -4.79 -0.88
N GLN A 204 27.58 -5.08 -1.63
CA GLN A 204 28.43 -4.09 -2.27
C GLN A 204 27.96 -3.85 -3.70
N ILE A 205 27.97 -2.60 -4.13
CA ILE A 205 27.58 -2.17 -5.48
C ILE A 205 28.59 -1.17 -6.03
N CYS A 206 28.76 -1.13 -7.36
CA CYS A 206 29.57 -0.10 -8.00
C CYS A 206 28.80 1.23 -8.09
N GLY A 207 29.49 2.33 -8.36
CA GLY A 207 28.90 3.65 -8.47
C GLY A 207 27.86 3.77 -9.58
N GLU A 208 28.06 3.11 -10.72
CA GLU A 208 27.10 3.05 -11.82
C GLU A 208 25.79 2.37 -11.35
N CYS A 209 25.87 1.15 -10.79
CA CYS A 209 24.70 0.44 -10.29
C CYS A 209 23.99 1.18 -9.15
N ARG A 210 24.76 1.88 -8.30
CA ARG A 210 24.20 2.74 -7.27
C ARG A 210 23.36 3.86 -7.89
N SER A 211 23.85 4.54 -8.91
CA SER A 211 23.12 5.61 -9.57
C SER A 211 21.83 5.12 -10.23
N VAL A 212 21.86 3.94 -10.87
CA VAL A 212 20.66 3.28 -11.41
C VAL A 212 19.65 2.97 -10.30
N LEU A 213 20.10 2.41 -9.18
CA LEU A 213 19.24 2.11 -8.04
C LEU A 213 18.67 3.37 -7.35
N GLU A 214 19.43 4.47 -7.30
CA GLU A 214 18.93 5.76 -6.80
C GLU A 214 17.81 6.32 -7.70
N LYS A 215 17.93 6.13 -9.03
CA LYS A 215 16.84 6.46 -9.97
C LYS A 215 15.64 5.54 -9.76
N ALA A 216 15.86 4.22 -9.66
CA ALA A 216 14.79 3.27 -9.34
C ALA A 216 14.04 3.65 -8.06
N ARG A 217 14.78 4.03 -7.02
CA ARG A 217 14.19 4.47 -5.74
C ARG A 217 13.27 5.67 -5.92
N ARG A 218 13.63 6.64 -6.75
CA ARG A 218 12.76 7.79 -7.06
C ARG A 218 11.49 7.37 -7.78
N VAL A 219 11.62 6.53 -8.81
CA VAL A 219 10.45 5.98 -9.53
C VAL A 219 9.50 5.27 -8.56
N ILE A 220 10.05 4.46 -7.66
CA ILE A 220 9.26 3.77 -6.64
C ILE A 220 8.56 4.77 -5.71
N ASP A 221 9.31 5.71 -5.14
CA ASP A 221 8.77 6.68 -4.18
C ASP A 221 7.69 7.58 -4.79
N GLU A 222 7.83 7.96 -6.08
CA GLU A 222 6.94 8.88 -6.76
C GLU A 222 5.74 8.20 -7.46
N LYS A 223 5.96 7.02 -8.06
CA LYS A 223 4.99 6.38 -8.96
C LYS A 223 4.40 5.08 -8.44
N LEU A 224 5.14 4.31 -7.64
CA LEU A 224 4.82 2.92 -7.27
C LEU A 224 4.59 2.72 -5.76
N SER A 225 4.52 3.80 -4.99
CA SER A 225 4.33 3.78 -3.55
C SER A 225 2.93 4.23 -3.16
N PHE A 226 2.32 3.49 -2.22
CA PHE A 226 1.01 3.78 -1.66
C PHE A 226 1.08 3.75 -0.13
N SER A 227 0.31 4.64 0.53
CA SER A 227 0.11 4.49 1.97
C SER A 227 -0.74 3.25 2.23
N PHE A 228 -0.34 2.47 3.21
CA PHE A 228 -1.00 1.26 3.63
C PHE A 228 -1.46 1.40 5.08
N PHE A 229 -2.23 0.43 5.58
CA PHE A 229 -2.75 0.47 6.95
C PHE A 229 -1.63 0.69 7.98
N ASN A 230 -1.94 1.38 9.08
CA ASN A 230 -1.04 1.63 10.20
C ASN A 230 0.30 2.28 9.82
N ASN A 231 0.24 3.36 9.01
CA ASN A 231 1.39 4.17 8.57
C ASN A 231 2.49 3.41 7.81
N ARG A 232 2.17 2.28 7.22
CA ARG A 232 3.08 1.54 6.35
C ARG A 232 3.02 2.03 4.92
N ILE A 233 3.99 1.63 4.13
CA ILE A 233 4.08 1.96 2.71
C ILE A 233 4.11 0.66 1.93
N LEU A 234 3.19 0.51 0.98
CA LEU A 234 3.18 -0.58 0.01
C LEU A 234 3.89 -0.11 -1.26
N TRP A 235 4.93 -0.85 -1.66
CA TRP A 235 5.52 -0.74 -2.98
C TRP A 235 4.97 -1.82 -3.88
N ILE A 236 4.55 -1.44 -5.08
CA ILE A 236 4.09 -2.35 -6.13
C ILE A 236 5.15 -2.31 -7.23
N ILE A 237 5.98 -3.36 -7.31
CA ILE A 237 7.11 -3.44 -8.23
C ILE A 237 6.74 -4.31 -9.42
N PRO A 238 6.44 -3.73 -10.59
CA PRO A 238 6.17 -4.50 -11.80
C PRO A 238 7.43 -5.15 -12.35
N SER A 239 7.26 -6.34 -12.91
CA SER A 239 8.28 -7.06 -13.69
C SER A 239 7.65 -7.58 -14.97
N VAL A 240 8.26 -7.26 -16.09
CA VAL A 240 7.79 -7.62 -17.44
C VAL A 240 8.96 -8.05 -18.31
N PRO A 241 8.74 -8.83 -19.38
CA PRO A 241 9.80 -9.27 -20.26
C PRO A 241 10.45 -8.15 -21.10
N ASN A 242 9.71 -7.06 -21.37
CA ASN A 242 10.14 -5.96 -22.25
C ASN A 242 10.10 -4.62 -21.51
N GLN A 243 11.08 -3.76 -21.77
CA GLN A 243 11.25 -2.46 -21.11
C GLN A 243 10.15 -1.46 -21.52
N ASP A 244 9.67 -1.48 -22.78
CA ASP A 244 8.58 -0.61 -23.25
C ASP A 244 7.27 -0.90 -22.51
N ILE A 245 7.00 -2.20 -22.26
CA ILE A 245 5.85 -2.63 -21.47
C ILE A 245 6.00 -2.15 -20.02
N LEU A 246 7.21 -2.19 -19.46
CA LEU A 246 7.48 -1.76 -18.09
C LEU A 246 7.17 -0.27 -17.92
N GLU A 247 7.56 0.56 -18.87
CA GLU A 247 7.29 2.00 -18.84
C GLU A 247 5.78 2.27 -18.88
N SER A 248 5.06 1.63 -19.81
CA SER A 248 3.59 1.75 -19.91
C SER A 248 2.87 1.32 -18.64
N VAL A 249 3.28 0.22 -17.99
CA VAL A 249 2.68 -0.25 -16.72
C VAL A 249 2.93 0.77 -15.60
N ILE A 250 4.15 1.32 -15.51
CA ILE A 250 4.48 2.34 -14.50
C ILE A 250 3.64 3.61 -14.71
N GLU A 251 3.45 4.03 -15.96
CA GLU A 251 2.63 5.20 -16.28
C GLU A 251 1.18 4.98 -15.86
N LYS A 252 0.56 3.86 -16.24
CA LYS A 252 -0.80 3.52 -15.80
C LYS A 252 -0.96 3.56 -14.28
N ILE A 253 -0.04 2.93 -13.54
CA ILE A 253 -0.05 2.97 -12.07
C ILE A 253 0.13 4.42 -11.56
N SER A 254 0.93 5.24 -12.23
CA SER A 254 1.18 6.63 -11.83
C SER A 254 -0.02 7.55 -12.09
N GLU A 255 -0.87 7.24 -13.06
CA GLU A 255 -2.07 8.00 -13.40
C GLU A 255 -3.20 7.86 -12.39
N ILE A 256 -3.14 6.84 -11.52
CA ILE A 256 -4.10 6.68 -10.43
C ILE A 256 -4.01 7.90 -9.51
N LYS A 257 -5.05 8.74 -9.53
CA LYS A 257 -5.10 9.96 -8.70
C LYS A 257 -5.87 9.69 -7.41
N ASP A 258 -5.27 10.08 -6.29
CA ASP A 258 -5.98 10.20 -5.03
C ASP A 258 -6.73 11.55 -5.01
N THR A 259 -7.98 11.54 -4.58
CA THR A 259 -8.80 12.75 -4.42
C THR A 259 -8.38 13.60 -3.22
N ASP A 260 -7.60 13.04 -2.31
CA ASP A 260 -7.10 13.75 -1.13
C ASP A 260 -5.79 14.49 -1.43
N LYS A 261 -5.93 15.80 -1.68
CA LYS A 261 -4.80 16.68 -2.01
C LYS A 261 -3.78 16.90 -0.88
N ASN A 262 -4.10 16.48 0.36
CA ASN A 262 -3.26 16.70 1.53
C ASN A 262 -2.30 15.52 1.83
N SER A 263 -2.45 14.38 1.18
CA SER A 263 -1.58 13.22 1.36
C SER A 263 -0.39 13.24 0.41
N LYS A 264 0.83 13.07 0.94
CA LYS A 264 2.05 12.91 0.12
C LYS A 264 2.10 11.57 -0.64
N LEU A 265 1.37 10.57 -0.15
CA LEU A 265 1.28 9.25 -0.76
C LEU A 265 -0.19 8.93 -1.06
N ARG A 266 -0.40 8.27 -2.19
CA ARG A 266 -1.72 7.75 -2.58
C ARG A 266 -2.12 6.63 -1.63
N SER A 267 -3.38 6.59 -1.19
CA SER A 267 -3.88 5.58 -0.25
C SER A 267 -4.25 4.29 -0.98
N PHE A 268 -3.61 3.17 -0.63
CA PHE A 268 -4.01 1.85 -1.14
C PHE A 268 -5.47 1.55 -0.78
N ALA A 269 -5.85 1.75 0.48
CA ALA A 269 -7.20 1.45 0.95
C ALA A 269 -8.33 2.22 0.23
N ARG A 270 -8.05 3.44 -0.26
CA ARG A 270 -9.02 4.24 -1.05
C ARG A 270 -9.00 3.94 -2.54
N LEU A 271 -7.91 3.38 -3.03
CA LEU A 271 -7.66 3.16 -4.45
C LEU A 271 -7.58 1.67 -4.79
N GLU A 272 -7.84 0.80 -3.81
CA GLU A 272 -7.69 -0.66 -3.91
C GLU A 272 -8.24 -1.19 -5.24
N ARG A 273 -9.51 -0.95 -5.53
CA ARG A 273 -10.16 -1.42 -6.75
C ARG A 273 -9.50 -0.92 -8.04
N LYS A 274 -9.16 0.37 -8.10
CA LYS A 274 -8.48 0.95 -9.28
C LYS A 274 -7.07 0.39 -9.47
N ILE A 275 -6.38 0.10 -8.37
CA ILE A 275 -5.05 -0.52 -8.41
C ILE A 275 -5.19 -1.94 -8.96
N GLU A 276 -6.11 -2.72 -8.41
CA GLU A 276 -6.37 -4.10 -8.82
C GLU A 276 -6.82 -4.18 -10.27
N ASP A 277 -7.71 -3.28 -10.74
CA ASP A 277 -8.12 -3.20 -12.15
C ASP A 277 -6.90 -3.06 -13.06
N ILE A 278 -6.02 -2.08 -12.79
CA ILE A 278 -4.82 -1.84 -13.60
C ILE A 278 -3.85 -3.02 -13.55
N LEU A 279 -3.66 -3.62 -12.37
CA LEU A 279 -2.76 -4.77 -12.22
C LEU A 279 -3.30 -6.02 -12.95
N SER A 280 -4.62 -6.15 -13.09
CA SER A 280 -5.26 -7.27 -13.77
C SER A 280 -5.23 -7.16 -15.30
N GLU A 281 -5.07 -5.96 -15.86
CA GLU A 281 -5.14 -5.72 -17.31
C GLU A 281 -3.94 -6.27 -18.09
N ASN A 282 -2.74 -6.26 -17.52
CA ASN A 282 -1.52 -6.59 -18.24
C ASN A 282 -1.05 -8.03 -17.97
N GLU A 283 -1.49 -8.97 -18.79
CA GLU A 283 -1.20 -10.40 -18.66
C GLU A 283 0.30 -10.77 -18.73
N LYS A 284 1.14 -9.89 -19.24
CA LYS A 284 2.60 -10.10 -19.34
C LYS A 284 3.37 -9.56 -18.14
N ALA A 285 2.72 -8.88 -17.22
CA ALA A 285 3.33 -8.34 -16.02
C ALA A 285 3.14 -9.30 -14.84
N VAL A 286 4.12 -9.35 -13.95
CA VAL A 286 3.98 -9.88 -12.60
C VAL A 286 4.41 -8.80 -11.62
N TYR A 287 3.88 -8.83 -10.41
CA TYR A 287 4.08 -7.77 -9.44
C TYR A 287 4.66 -8.31 -8.13
N ASP A 288 5.67 -7.63 -7.61
CA ASP A 288 6.11 -7.86 -6.24
C ASP A 288 5.51 -6.80 -5.32
N PHE A 289 4.87 -7.22 -4.25
CA PHE A 289 4.33 -6.35 -3.23
C PHE A 289 5.28 -6.33 -2.04
N ILE A 290 5.81 -5.16 -1.70
CA ILE A 290 6.76 -4.99 -0.61
C ILE A 290 6.18 -4.00 0.38
N LEU A 291 5.88 -4.47 1.58
CA LEU A 291 5.37 -3.64 2.66
C LEU A 291 6.51 -3.15 3.54
N ILE A 292 6.64 -1.83 3.60
CA ILE A 292 7.70 -1.12 4.32
C ILE A 292 7.11 -0.44 5.56
N GLU A 293 7.70 -0.71 6.70
CA GLU A 293 7.50 0.05 7.94
C GLU A 293 8.65 1.07 8.10
N LYS A 294 8.29 2.33 8.35
CA LYS A 294 9.27 3.39 8.60
C LYS A 294 9.36 3.69 10.09
N GLU A 295 10.54 3.56 10.66
CA GLU A 295 10.88 3.97 12.01
C GLU A 295 11.94 5.07 11.95
N GLN A 296 11.57 6.32 12.16
CA GLN A 296 12.46 7.48 12.03
C GLN A 296 13.16 7.52 10.66
N GLN A 297 14.47 7.26 10.61
CA GLN A 297 15.25 7.21 9.37
C GLN A 297 15.47 5.78 8.85
N ALA A 298 15.07 4.77 9.61
CA ALA A 298 15.20 3.37 9.24
C ALA A 298 13.97 2.88 8.47
N GLU A 299 14.17 1.94 7.57
CA GLU A 299 13.12 1.22 6.84
C GLU A 299 13.21 -0.26 7.19
N ARG A 300 12.07 -0.91 7.32
CA ARG A 300 11.98 -2.34 7.57
C ARG A 300 11.00 -2.97 6.60
N ILE A 301 11.41 -4.02 5.89
CA ILE A 301 10.49 -4.85 5.12
C ILE A 301 9.75 -5.75 6.11
N VAL A 302 8.44 -5.61 6.18
CA VAL A 302 7.57 -6.41 7.06
C VAL A 302 6.81 -7.49 6.31
N LEU A 303 6.66 -7.34 5.00
CA LEU A 303 6.06 -8.33 4.11
C LEU A 303 6.64 -8.19 2.71
N HIS A 304 6.88 -9.32 2.04
CA HIS A 304 7.21 -9.39 0.63
C HIS A 304 6.39 -10.53 -0.01
N ILE A 305 5.61 -10.20 -1.03
CA ILE A 305 4.84 -11.15 -1.84
C ILE A 305 5.44 -11.09 -3.23
N GLU A 306 5.99 -12.20 -3.67
CA GLU A 306 6.67 -12.31 -4.96
C GLU A 306 5.68 -12.74 -6.05
N GLU A 307 5.86 -12.20 -7.25
CA GLU A 307 5.29 -12.69 -8.50
C GLU A 307 3.75 -12.82 -8.50
N VAL A 308 3.07 -11.84 -7.92
CA VAL A 308 1.61 -11.76 -8.01
C VAL A 308 1.20 -11.63 -9.47
N SER A 309 0.44 -12.61 -9.96
CA SER A 309 -0.01 -12.65 -11.35
C SER A 309 -1.25 -11.77 -11.58
N PRO A 310 -1.42 -11.17 -12.77
CA PRO A 310 -2.65 -10.46 -13.15
C PRO A 310 -3.89 -11.34 -13.05
N THR A 311 -3.77 -12.62 -13.38
CA THR A 311 -4.87 -13.59 -13.26
C THR A 311 -5.35 -13.71 -11.82
N ARG A 312 -4.42 -13.74 -10.85
CA ARG A 312 -4.77 -13.76 -9.43
C ARG A 312 -5.46 -12.48 -8.99
N VAL A 313 -4.96 -11.32 -9.43
CA VAL A 313 -5.59 -10.03 -9.14
C VAL A 313 -7.01 -9.98 -9.70
N ARG A 314 -7.22 -10.44 -10.95
CA ARG A 314 -8.54 -10.53 -11.56
C ARG A 314 -9.48 -11.44 -10.78
N GLN A 315 -9.01 -12.61 -10.35
CA GLN A 315 -9.80 -13.52 -9.51
C GLN A 315 -10.23 -12.87 -8.19
N ILE A 316 -9.34 -12.09 -7.56
CA ILE A 316 -9.63 -11.32 -6.34
C ILE A 316 -10.78 -10.33 -6.58
N LEU A 317 -10.71 -9.57 -7.67
CA LEU A 317 -11.77 -8.62 -8.09
C LEU A 317 -13.09 -9.35 -8.38
N ASP A 318 -13.06 -10.36 -9.24
CA ASP A 318 -14.25 -11.09 -9.67
C ASP A 318 -15.00 -11.72 -8.48
N GLU A 319 -14.27 -12.32 -7.53
CA GLU A 319 -14.90 -12.91 -6.34
C GLU A 319 -15.39 -11.87 -5.33
N SER A 320 -14.75 -10.69 -5.27
CA SER A 320 -15.27 -9.54 -4.51
C SER A 320 -16.59 -9.07 -5.10
N ASP A 321 -16.62 -8.79 -6.42
CA ASP A 321 -17.82 -8.33 -7.14
C ASP A 321 -18.99 -9.31 -7.05
N LYS A 322 -18.70 -10.59 -7.22
CA LYS A 322 -19.68 -11.65 -7.11
C LYS A 322 -20.28 -11.72 -5.69
N THR A 323 -19.43 -11.58 -4.66
CA THR A 323 -19.90 -11.62 -3.28
C THR A 323 -20.76 -10.39 -2.95
N GLU A 324 -20.34 -9.19 -3.35
CA GLU A 324 -21.10 -7.96 -3.17
C GLU A 324 -22.43 -7.99 -3.91
N SER A 325 -22.44 -8.44 -5.17
CA SER A 325 -23.66 -8.52 -5.99
C SER A 325 -24.69 -9.47 -5.41
N GLN A 326 -24.26 -10.66 -4.97
CA GLN A 326 -25.17 -11.62 -4.34
C GLN A 326 -25.78 -11.09 -3.02
N LEU A 327 -24.95 -10.44 -2.19
CA LEU A 327 -25.47 -9.83 -0.96
C LEU A 327 -26.45 -8.69 -1.25
N LYS A 328 -26.20 -7.93 -2.31
CA LYS A 328 -27.12 -6.86 -2.74
C LYS A 328 -28.45 -7.41 -3.23
N GLU A 329 -28.47 -8.52 -3.95
CA GLU A 329 -29.69 -9.23 -4.32
C GLU A 329 -30.47 -9.70 -3.09
N ASP A 330 -29.76 -10.10 -2.03
CA ASP A 330 -30.35 -10.44 -0.73
C ASP A 330 -30.76 -9.21 0.10
N GLY A 331 -30.57 -8.00 -0.42
CA GLY A 331 -30.95 -6.73 0.23
C GLY A 331 -29.93 -6.18 1.21
N PHE A 332 -28.65 -6.57 1.09
CA PHE A 332 -27.56 -6.07 1.90
C PHE A 332 -26.50 -5.36 1.05
N GLU A 333 -26.27 -4.08 1.32
CA GLU A 333 -25.18 -3.33 0.72
C GLU A 333 -23.94 -3.47 1.61
N ILE A 334 -23.09 -4.43 1.30
CA ILE A 334 -21.84 -4.73 2.02
C ILE A 334 -20.69 -4.74 1.03
N SER A 335 -19.67 -3.95 1.30
CA SER A 335 -18.44 -3.96 0.52
C SER A 335 -17.47 -5.01 1.03
N VAL A 336 -16.78 -5.67 0.09
CA VAL A 336 -15.73 -6.66 0.36
C VAL A 336 -14.40 -6.12 -0.15
N ASN A 337 -13.60 -5.56 0.74
CA ASN A 337 -12.30 -4.99 0.43
C ASN A 337 -11.37 -5.08 1.66
N PHE A 338 -10.09 -4.81 1.47
CA PHE A 338 -9.12 -4.89 2.56
C PHE A 338 -9.35 -3.87 3.68
N SER A 339 -10.02 -2.73 3.40
CA SER A 339 -10.40 -1.77 4.43
C SER A 339 -11.44 -2.34 5.41
N VAL A 340 -12.43 -3.07 4.88
CA VAL A 340 -13.44 -3.76 5.71
C VAL A 340 -12.78 -4.91 6.47
N ILE A 341 -11.96 -5.71 5.79
CA ILE A 341 -11.27 -6.86 6.40
C ILE A 341 -10.34 -6.41 7.53
N HIS A 342 -9.59 -5.32 7.34
CA HIS A 342 -8.65 -4.80 8.33
C HIS A 342 -9.31 -4.44 9.67
N LYS A 343 -10.57 -4.01 9.67
CA LYS A 343 -11.32 -3.68 10.91
C LYS A 343 -11.36 -4.84 11.92
N PHE A 344 -11.28 -6.09 11.47
CA PHE A 344 -11.29 -7.27 12.33
C PHE A 344 -9.92 -7.56 12.96
N PHE A 345 -8.86 -6.96 12.46
CA PHE A 345 -7.51 -7.21 12.93
C PHE A 345 -7.01 -6.16 13.93
N GLU A 346 -7.62 -4.96 13.96
CA GLU A 346 -7.21 -3.85 14.85
C GLU A 346 -5.68 -3.65 14.86
N ASP A 347 -5.04 -3.83 16.01
CA ASP A 347 -3.57 -3.71 16.16
C ASP A 347 -2.81 -5.01 15.82
N LEU A 348 -3.48 -6.02 15.30
CA LEU A 348 -2.91 -7.34 14.99
C LEU A 348 -2.32 -7.41 13.57
N ASP A 349 -1.52 -6.43 13.20
CA ASP A 349 -0.94 -6.26 11.86
C ASP A 349 -0.26 -7.49 11.28
N ARG A 350 0.41 -8.29 12.11
CA ARG A 350 1.09 -9.51 11.63
C ARG A 350 0.11 -10.51 11.04
N TYR A 351 -1.04 -10.66 11.66
CA TYR A 351 -2.08 -11.57 11.18
C TYR A 351 -2.77 -10.99 9.95
N PHE A 352 -3.01 -9.67 9.91
CA PHE A 352 -3.51 -9.02 8.70
C PHE A 352 -2.55 -9.18 7.53
N ASN A 353 -1.25 -8.96 7.73
CA ASN A 353 -0.23 -9.18 6.70
C ASN A 353 -0.20 -10.63 6.22
N SER A 354 -0.37 -11.61 7.12
CA SER A 354 -0.48 -13.03 6.74
C SER A 354 -1.70 -13.31 5.88
N LEU A 355 -2.86 -12.72 6.21
CA LEU A 355 -4.06 -12.84 5.38
C LEU A 355 -3.88 -12.16 4.03
N PHE A 356 -3.36 -10.93 4.02
CA PHE A 356 -3.07 -10.19 2.79
C PHE A 356 -2.12 -10.99 1.88
N SER A 357 -1.06 -11.55 2.45
CA SER A 357 -0.16 -12.44 1.72
C SER A 357 -0.88 -13.67 1.17
N ALA A 358 -1.69 -14.35 1.99
CA ALA A 358 -2.42 -15.54 1.57
C ALA A 358 -3.39 -15.27 0.41
N VAL A 359 -4.03 -14.10 0.40
CA VAL A 359 -4.92 -13.70 -0.70
C VAL A 359 -4.16 -13.55 -2.01
N PHE A 360 -3.03 -12.84 -2.03
CA PHE A 360 -2.29 -12.58 -3.27
C PHE A 360 -1.36 -13.73 -3.71
N SER A 361 -0.87 -14.57 -2.79
CA SER A 361 0.03 -15.70 -3.09
C SER A 361 -0.68 -17.05 -3.21
N GLU A 362 -2.02 -17.07 -3.26
CA GLU A 362 -2.83 -18.32 -3.26
C GLU A 362 -2.54 -19.21 -2.04
N GLY A 363 -2.15 -18.57 -0.94
CA GLY A 363 -1.87 -19.24 0.31
C GLY A 363 -3.13 -19.54 1.12
N THR A 364 -2.93 -20.06 2.34
CA THR A 364 -4.04 -20.38 3.26
C THR A 364 -3.90 -19.60 4.55
N PHE A 365 -5.04 -19.26 5.15
CA PHE A 365 -5.12 -18.61 6.46
C PHE A 365 -5.86 -19.50 7.46
N ASP A 366 -5.52 -19.36 8.74
CA ASP A 366 -6.15 -20.16 9.81
C ASP A 366 -7.59 -19.72 10.05
N LYS A 367 -8.55 -20.62 9.71
CA LYS A 367 -9.99 -20.40 9.90
C LYS A 367 -10.36 -20.13 11.36
N LYS A 368 -9.74 -20.84 12.33
CA LYS A 368 -10.07 -20.68 13.75
C LYS A 368 -9.65 -19.30 14.26
N LEU A 369 -8.45 -18.87 13.87
CA LEU A 369 -7.96 -17.53 14.21
C LEU A 369 -8.88 -16.47 13.62
N LEU A 370 -9.27 -16.59 12.34
CA LEU A 370 -10.18 -15.64 11.68
C LEU A 370 -11.52 -15.54 12.41
N LEU A 371 -12.14 -16.68 12.75
CA LEU A 371 -13.42 -16.69 13.47
C LEU A 371 -13.30 -16.05 14.86
N THR A 372 -12.19 -16.28 15.55
CA THR A 372 -11.93 -15.63 16.85
C THR A 372 -11.85 -14.10 16.70
N LEU A 373 -11.18 -13.60 15.66
CA LEU A 373 -11.08 -12.17 15.35
C LEU A 373 -12.45 -11.58 14.99
N PHE A 374 -13.21 -12.25 14.12
CA PHE A 374 -14.55 -11.85 13.76
C PHE A 374 -15.45 -11.72 15.00
N LEU A 375 -15.47 -12.76 15.82
CA LEU A 375 -16.32 -12.75 17.02
C LEU A 375 -15.88 -11.74 18.08
N SER A 376 -14.61 -11.43 18.18
CA SER A 376 -14.14 -10.34 19.05
C SER A 376 -14.80 -9.01 18.66
N LYS A 377 -14.73 -8.67 17.39
CA LYS A 377 -15.33 -7.44 16.86
C LYS A 377 -16.86 -7.46 16.92
N ILE A 378 -17.48 -8.56 16.50
CA ILE A 378 -18.95 -8.72 16.53
C ILE A 378 -19.50 -8.58 17.94
N ARG A 379 -18.86 -9.21 18.94
CA ARG A 379 -19.28 -9.10 20.35
C ARG A 379 -19.21 -7.65 20.84
N SER A 380 -18.11 -6.95 20.54
CA SER A 380 -17.97 -5.54 20.88
C SER A 380 -19.07 -4.69 20.27
N ASP A 381 -19.36 -4.87 18.98
CA ASP A 381 -20.34 -4.05 18.27
C ASP A 381 -21.77 -4.40 18.66
N PHE A 382 -22.10 -5.68 18.80
CA PHE A 382 -23.45 -6.14 19.14
C PHE A 382 -23.86 -5.77 20.56
N PHE A 383 -22.99 -6.02 21.54
CA PHE A 383 -23.29 -5.74 22.94
C PHE A 383 -22.98 -4.31 23.37
N GLY A 384 -22.04 -3.61 22.68
CA GLY A 384 -21.68 -2.22 22.96
C GLY A 384 -22.51 -1.20 22.20
N ASN A 385 -22.75 -1.42 20.91
CA ASN A 385 -23.34 -0.45 20.00
C ASN A 385 -24.70 -0.90 19.42
N ASP A 386 -25.23 -2.06 19.82
CA ASP A 386 -26.46 -2.68 19.29
C ASP A 386 -26.48 -2.76 17.75
N THR A 387 -25.33 -3.05 17.13
CA THR A 387 -25.20 -3.16 15.67
C THR A 387 -24.75 -4.56 15.26
N LEU A 388 -25.30 -5.03 14.14
CA LEU A 388 -24.94 -6.30 13.50
C LEU A 388 -24.17 -6.10 12.19
N LEU A 389 -23.69 -4.87 11.91
CA LEU A 389 -22.96 -4.59 10.68
C LEU A 389 -21.69 -5.44 10.58
N SER A 390 -20.91 -5.52 11.64
CA SER A 390 -19.68 -6.33 11.67
C SER A 390 -19.94 -7.83 11.43
N ALA A 391 -21.10 -8.34 11.85
CA ALA A 391 -21.48 -9.73 11.56
C ALA A 391 -21.74 -9.96 10.06
N ARG A 392 -22.36 -8.99 9.38
CA ARG A 392 -22.57 -9.04 7.92
C ARG A 392 -21.27 -8.88 7.15
N GLU A 393 -20.43 -7.92 7.57
CA GLU A 393 -19.08 -7.74 7.00
C GLU A 393 -18.22 -9.01 7.17
N ALA A 394 -18.31 -9.67 8.33
CA ALA A 394 -17.62 -10.93 8.61
C ALA A 394 -18.15 -12.09 7.74
N PHE A 395 -19.47 -12.19 7.57
CA PHE A 395 -20.09 -13.18 6.68
C PHE A 395 -19.60 -12.98 5.24
N ALA A 396 -19.69 -11.77 4.72
CA ALA A 396 -19.21 -11.42 3.38
C ALA A 396 -17.72 -11.76 3.20
N THR A 397 -16.89 -11.36 4.15
CA THR A 397 -15.45 -11.66 4.15
C THR A 397 -15.19 -13.17 4.19
N TYR A 398 -15.94 -13.92 5.01
CA TYR A 398 -15.78 -15.38 5.08
C TYR A 398 -16.09 -16.05 3.74
N VAL A 399 -17.22 -15.70 3.11
CA VAL A 399 -17.64 -16.23 1.79
C VAL A 399 -16.58 -15.91 0.74
N TYR A 400 -16.14 -14.65 0.67
CA TYR A 400 -15.11 -14.19 -0.24
C TYR A 400 -13.79 -14.97 -0.10
N LEU A 401 -13.27 -15.11 1.13
CA LEU A 401 -12.03 -15.84 1.39
C LEU A 401 -12.15 -17.34 1.09
N ARG A 402 -13.33 -17.92 1.25
CA ARG A 402 -13.63 -19.31 0.86
C ARG A 402 -13.60 -19.49 -0.65
N ARG A 403 -14.20 -18.58 -1.41
CA ARG A 403 -14.17 -18.57 -2.89
C ARG A 403 -12.77 -18.43 -3.45
N LEU A 404 -11.93 -17.66 -2.79
CA LEU A 404 -10.51 -17.53 -3.12
C LEU A 404 -9.64 -18.74 -2.67
N ASN A 405 -10.22 -19.76 -2.04
CA ASN A 405 -9.51 -20.90 -1.43
C ASN A 405 -8.50 -20.53 -0.34
N VAL A 406 -8.60 -19.32 0.24
CA VAL A 406 -7.75 -18.86 1.34
C VAL A 406 -8.11 -19.58 2.65
N LEU A 407 -9.39 -19.91 2.83
CA LEU A 407 -9.85 -20.73 3.96
C LEU A 407 -10.10 -22.15 3.47
N LYS A 408 -9.42 -23.15 4.06
CA LYS A 408 -9.64 -24.56 3.76
C LYS A 408 -11.02 -25.04 4.21
N GLY A 409 -11.66 -25.89 3.40
CA GLY A 409 -12.93 -26.56 3.67
C GLY A 409 -13.55 -27.08 2.37
N GLY A 410 -14.40 -28.09 2.44
CA GLY A 410 -15.16 -28.58 1.28
C GLY A 410 -16.23 -27.57 0.85
N ALA A 411 -16.61 -27.53 -0.42
CA ALA A 411 -17.86 -26.94 -0.88
C ALA A 411 -18.92 -28.03 -0.83
N SER A 412 -20.07 -27.77 -0.21
CA SER A 412 -21.20 -28.67 -0.35
C SER A 412 -21.89 -28.40 -1.68
N VAL A 413 -22.35 -29.43 -2.35
CA VAL A 413 -23.15 -29.30 -3.57
C VAL A 413 -24.62 -29.16 -3.13
N LEU A 414 -25.01 -27.98 -2.65
CA LEU A 414 -26.42 -27.66 -2.47
C LEU A 414 -26.99 -27.31 -3.84
N LYS A 415 -28.07 -27.99 -4.23
CA LYS A 415 -28.81 -27.73 -5.47
C LYS A 415 -30.07 -26.96 -5.11
N GLY A 416 -30.25 -25.78 -5.66
CA GLY A 416 -31.46 -24.98 -5.46
C GLY A 416 -31.21 -23.50 -5.77
N GLU A 417 -32.29 -22.71 -5.82
CA GLU A 417 -32.23 -21.24 -5.98
C GLU A 417 -32.42 -20.50 -4.65
N ASP A 418 -32.47 -21.23 -3.55
CA ASP A 418 -32.64 -20.67 -2.20
C ASP A 418 -31.37 -19.98 -1.68
N PHE A 419 -31.51 -19.24 -0.59
CA PHE A 419 -30.41 -18.54 0.06
C PHE A 419 -29.22 -19.46 0.36
N PHE A 420 -29.46 -20.67 0.82
CA PHE A 420 -28.40 -21.60 1.22
C PHE A 420 -27.58 -22.11 0.04
N SER A 421 -28.23 -22.33 -1.10
CA SER A 421 -27.54 -22.77 -2.33
C SER A 421 -26.71 -21.69 -3.00
N ARG A 422 -26.99 -20.41 -2.71
CA ARG A 422 -26.15 -19.28 -3.18
C ARG A 422 -24.82 -19.14 -2.43
N TYR A 423 -24.73 -19.68 -1.22
CA TYR A 423 -23.52 -19.62 -0.37
C TYR A 423 -23.04 -21.01 0.06
N PRO A 424 -22.79 -21.94 -0.87
CA PRO A 424 -22.39 -23.30 -0.54
C PRO A 424 -21.05 -23.38 0.21
N GLU A 425 -20.21 -22.34 0.06
CA GLU A 425 -18.93 -22.25 0.75
C GLU A 425 -19.10 -21.96 2.25
N PHE A 426 -20.23 -21.36 2.65
CA PHE A 426 -20.58 -21.14 4.04
C PHE A 426 -21.35 -22.32 4.63
N PHE A 427 -22.32 -22.85 3.89
CA PHE A 427 -23.20 -23.93 4.30
C PHE A 427 -22.68 -25.32 3.86
N ASP A 428 -21.37 -25.55 4.05
CA ASP A 428 -20.70 -26.80 3.67
C ASP A 428 -21.02 -28.00 4.57
N GLU A 429 -21.75 -27.79 5.68
CA GLU A 429 -22.22 -28.83 6.59
C GLU A 429 -23.69 -28.58 7.02
N PRO A 430 -24.57 -29.60 7.11
CA PRO A 430 -26.00 -29.43 7.41
C PRO A 430 -26.27 -28.67 8.70
N TRP A 431 -25.46 -28.89 9.76
CA TRP A 431 -25.63 -28.20 11.03
C TRP A 431 -25.53 -26.67 10.93
N LYS A 432 -24.82 -26.18 9.93
CA LYS A 432 -24.68 -24.73 9.71
C LYS A 432 -25.99 -24.10 9.25
N LYS A 433 -26.76 -24.80 8.38
CA LYS A 433 -28.10 -24.38 8.01
C LYS A 433 -29.00 -24.32 9.24
N ALA A 434 -28.96 -25.34 10.08
CA ALA A 434 -29.78 -25.40 11.31
C ALA A 434 -29.50 -24.24 12.27
N VAL A 435 -28.22 -24.02 12.62
CA VAL A 435 -27.80 -22.97 13.55
C VAL A 435 -28.00 -21.57 12.96
N PHE A 436 -27.85 -21.42 11.66
CA PHE A 436 -28.12 -20.15 10.97
C PHE A 436 -29.61 -19.80 11.04
N LEU A 437 -30.51 -20.74 10.72
CA LEU A 437 -31.96 -20.54 10.82
C LEU A 437 -32.41 -20.25 12.26
N GLU A 438 -31.77 -20.86 13.23
CA GLU A 438 -32.00 -20.53 14.65
C GLU A 438 -31.60 -19.07 14.94
N GLY A 439 -30.50 -18.59 14.39
CA GLY A 439 -30.11 -17.16 14.45
C GLY A 439 -31.15 -16.24 13.81
N VAL A 440 -31.70 -16.62 12.65
CA VAL A 440 -32.79 -15.90 11.97
C VAL A 440 -34.02 -15.80 12.88
N LEU A 441 -34.46 -16.91 13.48
CA LEU A 441 -35.60 -16.95 14.41
C LEU A 441 -35.34 -16.14 15.69
N ALA A 442 -34.11 -16.14 16.19
CA ALA A 442 -33.71 -15.29 17.31
C ALA A 442 -33.79 -13.79 16.97
N ASN A 443 -33.42 -13.39 15.76
CA ASN A 443 -33.58 -12.01 15.28
C ASN A 443 -35.08 -11.61 15.32
N TYR A 444 -35.93 -12.44 14.80
CA TYR A 444 -37.38 -12.19 14.82
C TYR A 444 -37.93 -12.08 16.24
N LEU A 445 -37.51 -12.95 17.17
CA LEU A 445 -37.89 -12.85 18.57
C LEU A 445 -37.43 -11.50 19.18
N LEU A 446 -36.20 -11.08 18.92
CA LEU A 446 -35.70 -9.79 19.41
C LEU A 446 -36.49 -8.60 18.84
N TYR A 447 -36.90 -8.68 17.58
CA TYR A 447 -37.78 -7.70 16.96
C TYR A 447 -39.14 -7.66 17.68
N LEU A 448 -39.82 -8.82 17.91
CA LEU A 448 -41.08 -8.90 18.65
C LEU A 448 -40.95 -8.33 20.07
N GLN A 449 -39.86 -8.61 20.76
CA GLN A 449 -39.63 -8.07 22.11
C GLN A 449 -39.45 -6.55 22.08
N TYR A 450 -38.77 -6.02 21.08
CA TYR A 450 -38.61 -4.58 20.92
C TYR A 450 -39.96 -3.90 20.66
N VAL A 451 -40.73 -4.38 19.68
CA VAL A 451 -42.02 -3.80 19.31
C VAL A 451 -43.04 -3.87 20.49
N LYS A 452 -43.13 -5.00 21.19
CA LYS A 452 -44.13 -5.18 22.24
C LYS A 452 -43.74 -4.68 23.62
N ARG A 453 -42.43 -4.56 23.92
CA ARG A 453 -41.94 -4.24 25.27
C ARG A 453 -40.82 -3.21 25.31
N ASN A 454 -40.44 -2.65 24.17
CA ASN A 454 -39.26 -1.78 24.04
C ASN A 454 -38.01 -2.36 24.73
N SER A 455 -37.80 -3.65 24.58
CA SER A 455 -36.73 -4.39 25.28
C SER A 455 -36.25 -5.56 24.41
N LYS A 456 -34.95 -5.87 24.47
CA LYS A 456 -34.32 -7.03 23.82
C LYS A 456 -33.83 -8.04 24.86
N ALA A 457 -34.69 -8.41 25.81
CA ALA A 457 -34.34 -9.23 26.97
C ALA A 457 -33.68 -10.58 26.60
N PHE A 458 -34.02 -11.14 25.43
CA PHE A 458 -33.45 -12.40 24.97
C PHE A 458 -31.95 -12.35 24.68
N THR A 459 -31.37 -11.16 24.45
CA THR A 459 -29.93 -11.04 24.27
C THR A 459 -29.09 -11.61 25.42
N LYS A 460 -29.65 -11.58 26.66
CA LYS A 460 -29.00 -12.17 27.84
C LYS A 460 -28.83 -13.69 27.74
N LYS A 461 -29.66 -14.36 26.93
CA LYS A 461 -29.58 -15.81 26.70
C LYS A 461 -28.50 -16.21 25.70
N LEU A 462 -28.03 -15.26 24.91
CA LEU A 462 -27.02 -15.53 23.88
C LEU A 462 -25.59 -15.70 24.46
N LYS A 463 -25.43 -15.73 25.78
CA LYS A 463 -24.17 -16.03 26.49
C LYS A 463 -22.95 -15.25 25.98
N GLY A 464 -23.14 -14.00 25.57
CA GLY A 464 -22.08 -13.19 24.98
C GLY A 464 -21.54 -13.75 23.65
N LEU A 465 -22.38 -14.48 22.88
CA LEU A 465 -21.99 -15.17 21.64
C LEU A 465 -20.83 -16.17 21.85
N ARG A 466 -20.91 -16.97 22.92
CA ARG A 466 -20.03 -18.10 23.19
C ARG A 466 -20.87 -19.38 23.28
N LEU A 467 -21.59 -19.66 22.19
CA LEU A 467 -22.55 -20.76 22.12
C LEU A 467 -21.83 -22.07 21.86
N THR A 468 -22.22 -23.10 22.62
CA THR A 468 -21.81 -24.48 22.38
C THR A 468 -22.91 -25.25 21.65
N LYS A 469 -22.62 -26.45 21.13
CA LYS A 469 -23.63 -27.34 20.53
C LYS A 469 -24.84 -27.51 21.45
N ARG A 470 -24.60 -27.78 22.75
CA ARG A 470 -25.66 -27.95 23.73
C ARG A 470 -26.54 -26.68 23.91
N ASP A 471 -25.90 -25.51 23.77
CA ASP A 471 -26.64 -24.25 23.91
C ASP A 471 -27.63 -24.05 22.75
N VAL A 472 -27.18 -24.24 21.50
CA VAL A 472 -28.05 -24.07 20.34
C VAL A 472 -29.14 -25.13 20.27
N GLU A 473 -28.85 -26.39 20.61
CA GLU A 473 -29.86 -27.43 20.72
C GLU A 473 -30.95 -27.09 21.75
N GLY A 474 -30.61 -26.35 22.80
CA GLY A 474 -31.57 -25.88 23.83
C GLY A 474 -32.27 -24.57 23.50
N LEU A 475 -31.68 -23.70 22.71
CA LEU A 475 -32.22 -22.38 22.36
C LEU A 475 -33.41 -22.47 21.40
N LEU A 476 -33.41 -23.37 20.41
CA LEU A 476 -34.46 -23.46 19.39
C LEU A 476 -35.86 -23.66 20.02
N PRO A 477 -36.09 -24.60 20.95
CA PRO A 477 -37.38 -24.72 21.66
C PRO A 477 -37.72 -23.48 22.52
N GLU A 478 -36.73 -22.86 23.15
CA GLU A 478 -36.94 -21.65 23.97
C GLU A 478 -37.39 -20.46 23.09
N ILE A 479 -36.76 -20.27 21.93
CA ILE A 479 -37.13 -19.24 20.95
C ILE A 479 -38.56 -19.45 20.50
N ARG A 480 -38.96 -20.70 20.17
CA ARG A 480 -40.31 -21.06 19.75
C ARG A 480 -41.34 -20.70 20.82
N ALA A 481 -41.14 -21.18 22.03
CA ALA A 481 -42.07 -20.91 23.13
C ALA A 481 -42.26 -19.40 23.39
N LYS A 482 -41.21 -18.61 23.25
CA LYS A 482 -41.29 -17.15 23.40
C LYS A 482 -41.99 -16.46 22.22
N ILE A 483 -41.75 -16.86 20.99
CA ILE A 483 -42.44 -16.32 19.81
C ILE A 483 -43.94 -16.63 19.93
N GLU A 484 -44.35 -17.85 20.32
CA GLU A 484 -45.72 -18.23 20.59
C GLU A 484 -46.34 -17.36 21.70
N ALA A 485 -45.64 -17.15 22.82
CA ALA A 485 -46.11 -16.31 23.92
C ALA A 485 -46.30 -14.82 23.52
N TYR A 486 -45.55 -14.35 22.53
CA TYR A 486 -45.73 -13.01 21.96
C TYR A 486 -46.77 -12.97 20.84
N GLY A 487 -47.43 -14.10 20.49
CA GLY A 487 -48.39 -14.19 19.39
C GLY A 487 -47.78 -13.92 18.02
N GLY A 488 -46.49 -14.21 17.84
CA GLY A 488 -45.74 -13.96 16.60
C GLY A 488 -45.61 -15.20 15.70
N MET A 489 -46.35 -16.29 15.96
CA MET A 489 -46.25 -17.53 15.19
C MET A 489 -47.14 -17.44 13.95
N SER A 490 -46.55 -17.00 12.84
CA SER A 490 -47.15 -17.07 11.51
C SER A 490 -46.81 -18.40 10.81
N GLU A 491 -47.46 -18.70 9.68
CA GLU A 491 -47.18 -19.89 8.89
C GLU A 491 -45.72 -19.91 8.39
N SER A 492 -45.21 -18.77 7.88
CA SER A 492 -43.80 -18.63 7.44
C SER A 492 -42.82 -18.82 8.59
N VAL A 493 -43.12 -18.34 9.79
CA VAL A 493 -42.28 -18.57 10.98
C VAL A 493 -42.29 -20.04 11.39
N ALA A 494 -43.47 -20.69 11.34
CA ALA A 494 -43.59 -22.13 11.62
C ALA A 494 -42.82 -22.98 10.60
N GLU A 495 -42.78 -22.56 9.34
CA GLU A 495 -41.99 -23.20 8.30
C GLU A 495 -40.48 -23.10 8.57
N LEU A 496 -39.96 -21.93 8.94
CA LEU A 496 -38.56 -21.77 9.33
C LEU A 496 -38.18 -22.65 10.54
N PHE A 497 -39.07 -22.82 11.51
CA PHE A 497 -38.85 -23.78 12.62
C PHE A 497 -38.77 -25.22 12.13
N ARG A 498 -39.63 -25.60 11.16
CA ARG A 498 -39.62 -26.94 10.56
C ARG A 498 -38.29 -27.17 9.83
N GLU A 499 -37.87 -26.24 8.96
CA GLU A 499 -36.60 -26.32 8.25
C GLU A 499 -35.38 -26.39 9.20
N ALA A 500 -35.37 -25.57 10.25
CA ALA A 500 -34.31 -25.60 11.25
C ALA A 500 -34.24 -26.96 11.95
N THR A 501 -35.42 -27.52 12.30
CA THR A 501 -35.52 -28.85 12.94
C THR A 501 -35.06 -29.96 12.00
N GLU A 502 -35.50 -29.94 10.74
CA GLU A 502 -35.07 -30.91 9.71
C GLU A 502 -33.57 -30.86 9.50
N ALA A 503 -32.97 -29.65 9.40
CA ALA A 503 -31.54 -29.47 9.26
C ALA A 503 -30.74 -29.96 10.48
N PHE A 504 -31.26 -29.82 11.72
CA PHE A 504 -30.64 -30.43 12.90
C PHE A 504 -30.74 -31.97 12.88
N LEU A 505 -31.84 -32.55 12.40
CA LEU A 505 -31.98 -34.00 12.26
C LEU A 505 -31.03 -34.53 11.18
N GLU A 506 -30.92 -33.84 10.04
CA GLU A 506 -30.00 -34.19 8.97
C GLU A 506 -28.53 -34.12 9.41
N ALA A 507 -28.17 -33.12 10.21
CA ALA A 507 -26.83 -32.94 10.76
C ALA A 507 -26.38 -34.12 11.65
N GLY A 508 -27.33 -34.78 12.34
CA GLY A 508 -27.03 -35.95 13.18
C GLY A 508 -25.99 -35.61 14.27
N ASN A 509 -24.92 -36.38 14.33
CA ASN A 509 -23.87 -36.16 15.30
C ASN A 509 -22.76 -35.30 14.67
N TRP A 510 -22.82 -33.99 14.91
CA TRP A 510 -21.86 -33.01 14.44
C TRP A 510 -21.01 -32.44 15.60
N SER A 511 -19.87 -31.84 15.26
CA SER A 511 -18.98 -31.19 16.22
C SER A 511 -18.37 -29.94 15.58
N ALA A 512 -18.41 -28.83 16.31
CA ALA A 512 -17.79 -27.57 15.89
C ALA A 512 -17.28 -26.80 17.13
N SER A 513 -16.39 -25.86 16.92
CA SER A 513 -15.91 -25.00 18.00
C SER A 513 -16.99 -24.01 18.44
N PRO A 514 -17.00 -23.53 19.70
CA PRO A 514 -17.94 -22.51 20.15
C PRO A 514 -17.88 -21.22 19.30
N ASP A 515 -16.71 -20.87 18.80
CA ASP A 515 -16.54 -19.70 17.93
C ASP A 515 -17.19 -19.95 16.56
N GLU A 516 -17.07 -21.13 15.97
CA GLU A 516 -17.72 -21.45 14.71
C GLU A 516 -19.24 -21.50 14.84
N ILE A 517 -19.76 -22.14 15.89
CA ILE A 517 -21.19 -22.17 16.19
C ILE A 517 -21.74 -20.75 16.38
N SER A 518 -21.07 -19.93 17.19
CA SER A 518 -21.48 -18.55 17.46
C SER A 518 -21.42 -17.68 16.21
N PHE A 519 -20.43 -17.89 15.34
CA PHE A 519 -20.33 -17.18 14.08
C PHE A 519 -21.47 -17.52 13.12
N VAL A 520 -21.81 -18.79 12.96
CA VAL A 520 -22.94 -19.22 12.14
C VAL A 520 -24.25 -18.67 12.69
N PHE A 521 -24.47 -18.75 14.01
CA PHE A 521 -25.65 -18.23 14.68
C PHE A 521 -25.80 -16.71 14.46
N VAL A 522 -24.76 -15.93 14.70
CA VAL A 522 -24.81 -14.47 14.55
C VAL A 522 -24.92 -14.03 13.10
N SER A 523 -24.40 -14.81 12.15
CA SER A 523 -24.63 -14.59 10.73
C SER A 523 -26.13 -14.70 10.40
N GLY A 524 -26.82 -15.74 10.87
CA GLY A 524 -28.26 -15.87 10.75
C GLY A 524 -29.03 -14.73 11.42
N LEU A 525 -28.63 -14.37 12.64
CA LEU A 525 -29.19 -13.23 13.36
C LEU A 525 -29.03 -11.91 12.59
N SER A 526 -27.92 -11.70 11.89
CA SER A 526 -27.63 -10.47 11.15
C SER A 526 -28.30 -10.38 9.77
N LEU A 527 -28.50 -11.54 9.13
CA LEU A 527 -29.08 -11.67 7.80
C LEU A 527 -30.57 -12.04 7.83
N GLY A 528 -31.14 -12.16 9.02
CA GLY A 528 -32.54 -12.63 9.24
C GLY A 528 -33.62 -11.87 8.49
N LYS A 529 -33.41 -10.59 8.17
CA LYS A 529 -34.37 -9.78 7.41
C LYS A 529 -34.73 -10.37 6.04
N THR A 530 -33.82 -11.07 5.39
CA THR A 530 -34.03 -11.70 4.08
C THR A 530 -35.15 -12.74 4.12
N PHE A 531 -35.33 -13.41 5.26
CA PHE A 531 -36.31 -14.49 5.45
C PHE A 531 -37.71 -14.01 5.81
N PHE A 532 -37.89 -12.70 6.06
CA PHE A 532 -39.15 -12.09 6.47
C PHE A 532 -39.63 -10.98 5.52
N LYS A 533 -39.07 -10.86 4.30
CA LYS A 533 -39.48 -9.85 3.30
C LYS A 533 -40.96 -9.92 2.90
N GLU A 534 -41.64 -11.04 3.14
CA GLU A 534 -43.10 -11.22 2.89
C GLU A 534 -43.99 -10.89 4.09
N VAL A 535 -43.41 -10.53 5.25
CA VAL A 535 -44.13 -10.19 6.48
C VAL A 535 -44.06 -8.67 6.75
N GLU A 536 -44.04 -7.83 5.72
CA GLU A 536 -44.43 -6.44 5.89
C GLU A 536 -45.96 -6.41 6.06
N VAL A 537 -46.38 -6.48 7.32
CA VAL A 537 -47.76 -6.17 7.74
C VAL A 537 -48.04 -4.76 7.25
N ASP A 538 -49.04 -4.65 6.37
CA ASP A 538 -49.67 -3.40 6.01
C ASP A 538 -49.90 -2.55 7.28
N GLU A 539 -49.16 -1.43 7.41
CA GLU A 539 -49.37 -0.46 8.49
C GLU A 539 -50.66 0.35 8.29
N SER A 540 -51.52 -0.01 7.36
CA SER A 540 -52.86 0.54 7.22
C SER A 540 -53.85 -0.30 8.02
N GLY A 541 -53.90 -0.04 9.33
CA GLY A 541 -55.00 -0.52 10.20
C GLY A 541 -56.33 0.15 9.87
N GLU A 542 -57.02 -0.29 8.84
CA GLU A 542 -58.46 -0.08 8.68
C GLU A 542 -59.16 -1.41 8.79
N LYS A 543 -59.89 -1.53 9.91
CA LYS A 543 -60.95 -2.51 10.08
C LYS A 543 -62.00 -2.25 9.00
N GLN A 544 -62.18 -3.18 8.07
CA GLN A 544 -63.43 -3.33 7.39
C GLN A 544 -64.21 -4.49 8.03
N GLU A 545 -65.48 -4.17 8.40
CA GLU A 545 -66.49 -5.04 9.01
C GLU A 545 -66.80 -6.31 8.19
#